data_6983d88cfe6f5e8b5d7dee71345cc161
#
_entry.id   6983d88cfe6f5e8b5d7dee71345cc161
#
_cell.length_a   1.000
_cell.length_b   1.000
_cell.length_c   1.000
_cell.angle_alpha   90.00
_cell.angle_beta   90.00
_cell.angle_gamma   90.00
#
_symmetry.space_group_name_H-M   'P 1'
#
loop_
_entity.id
_entity.type
_entity.pdbx_description
1 polymer ?
#
loop_
_entity_poly.entity_id
_entity_poly.type
_entity_poly.pdbx_seq_one_letter_code
_entity_poly.pdbx_strand_id
1 'polypeptide(L)'
;MVTYNVSLESKVVLVTGAAGFIGANLVKRLLNESDSVKVIGIDSITEYYDVGLKYERLQELSAYGDRFVFIKDTIAKKGVVDSIFTDHHPQVVV
;
A
#
# COMPACT_ATOMS: atom_id res chain seq x y z
N MET A 1 -18.67 6.96 8.87
CA MET A 1 -17.25 7.21 8.60
C MET A 1 -16.44 7.04 9.88
N VAL A 2 -15.29 6.44 9.77
CA VAL A 2 -14.42 6.27 10.93
C VAL A 2 -13.73 7.59 11.24
N THR A 3 -13.73 7.95 12.53
CA THR A 3 -12.99 9.12 12.98
C THR A 3 -11.60 8.67 13.42
N TYR A 4 -10.57 9.27 12.85
CA TYR A 4 -9.21 8.96 13.20
C TYR A 4 -8.70 9.90 14.26
N ASN A 5 -7.99 9.35 15.25
CA ASN A 5 -7.34 10.15 16.29
C ASN A 5 -6.02 10.75 15.81
N VAL A 6 -5.55 10.29 14.66
CA VAL A 6 -4.26 10.70 14.08
C VAL A 6 -4.51 11.25 12.70
N SER A 7 -3.91 12.40 12.40
CA SER A 7 -3.95 12.97 11.05
C SER A 7 -3.17 12.08 10.09
N LEU A 8 -3.75 11.84 8.90
CA LEU A 8 -3.06 11.11 7.84
C LEU A 8 -2.20 12.02 6.94
N GLU A 9 -2.32 13.34 7.11
CA GLU A 9 -1.56 14.26 6.29
C GLU A 9 -0.06 14.06 6.49
N SER A 10 0.67 14.01 5.39
CA SER A 10 2.12 13.80 5.34
C SER A 10 2.60 12.50 5.97
N LYS A 11 1.68 11.54 6.19
CA LYS A 11 2.03 10.22 6.71
C LYS A 11 2.43 9.27 5.59
N VAL A 12 3.32 8.35 5.91
CA VAL A 12 3.67 7.23 5.04
C VAL A 12 3.06 5.97 5.64
N VAL A 13 2.20 5.31 4.88
CA VAL A 13 1.47 4.13 5.34
C VAL A 13 1.94 2.91 4.56
N LEU A 14 2.32 1.86 5.26
CA LEU A 14 2.64 0.57 4.64
C LEU A 14 1.40 -0.32 4.67
N VAL A 15 0.93 -0.77 3.51
CA VAL A 15 -0.21 -1.67 3.40
C VAL A 15 0.26 -3.01 2.87
N THR A 16 0.05 -4.07 3.65
CA THR A 16 0.34 -5.44 3.23
C THR A 16 -0.85 -6.01 2.47
N GLY A 17 -0.58 -6.91 1.51
CA GLY A 17 -1.64 -7.44 0.65
C GLY A 17 -2.28 -6.37 -0.23
N ALA A 18 -1.51 -5.40 -0.68
CA ALA A 18 -2.01 -4.20 -1.32
C ALA A 18 -2.70 -4.45 -2.67
N ALA A 19 -2.39 -5.55 -3.34
CA ALA A 19 -3.02 -5.90 -4.61
C ALA A 19 -4.28 -6.76 -4.43
N GLY A 20 -4.56 -7.23 -3.21
CA GLY A 20 -5.78 -7.97 -2.90
C GLY A 20 -7.00 -7.05 -2.88
N PHE A 21 -8.19 -7.66 -2.83
CA PHE A 21 -9.44 -6.89 -2.87
C PHE A 21 -9.54 -5.89 -1.72
N ILE A 22 -9.34 -6.36 -0.51
CA ILE A 22 -9.43 -5.50 0.68
C ILE A 22 -8.28 -4.50 0.73
N GLY A 23 -7.06 -4.98 0.47
CA GLY A 23 -5.86 -4.13 0.53
C GLY A 23 -5.89 -3.00 -0.49
N ALA A 24 -6.26 -3.30 -1.74
CA ALA A 24 -6.34 -2.28 -2.79
C ALA A 24 -7.41 -1.23 -2.50
N ASN A 25 -8.55 -1.66 -1.97
CA ASN A 25 -9.60 -0.72 -1.59
C ASN A 25 -9.17 0.17 -0.43
N LEU A 26 -8.43 -0.38 0.53
CA LEU A 26 -7.87 0.39 1.63
C LEU A 26 -6.88 1.43 1.11
N VAL A 27 -5.99 1.04 0.22
CA VAL A 27 -5.02 1.96 -0.38
C VAL A 27 -5.73 3.11 -1.09
N LYS A 28 -6.73 2.79 -1.91
CA LYS A 28 -7.50 3.81 -2.63
C LYS A 28 -8.15 4.77 -1.66
N ARG A 29 -8.74 4.26 -0.59
CA ARG A 29 -9.39 5.09 0.42
C ARG A 29 -8.40 6.01 1.13
N LEU A 30 -7.25 5.49 1.51
CA LEU A 30 -6.22 6.30 2.15
C LEU A 30 -5.75 7.43 1.25
N LEU A 31 -5.51 7.13 -0.03
CA LEU A 31 -5.05 8.12 -1.00
C LEU A 31 -6.10 9.18 -1.29
N ASN A 32 -7.38 8.83 -1.20
CA ASN A 32 -8.48 9.78 -1.43
C ASN A 32 -8.82 10.61 -0.19
N GLU A 33 -8.49 10.12 1.01
CA GLU A 33 -8.80 10.83 2.25
C GLU A 33 -7.87 12.03 2.49
N SER A 34 -6.66 11.98 1.93
CA SER A 34 -5.69 13.06 2.12
C SER A 34 -4.83 13.18 0.87
N ASP A 35 -4.60 14.41 0.45
CA ASP A 35 -3.75 14.69 -0.73
C ASP A 35 -2.26 14.51 -0.44
N SER A 36 -1.86 14.46 0.82
CA SER A 36 -0.46 14.40 1.21
C SER A 36 -0.03 13.05 1.76
N VAL A 37 -0.95 12.09 1.92
CA VAL A 37 -0.58 10.75 2.37
C VAL A 37 0.14 10.00 1.26
N LYS A 38 1.18 9.25 1.64
CA LYS A 38 1.90 8.36 0.72
C LYS A 38 1.71 6.93 1.20
N VAL A 39 1.43 6.03 0.25
CA VAL A 39 1.20 4.62 0.55
C VAL A 39 2.26 3.77 -0.12
N ILE A 40 2.90 2.92 0.66
CA ILE A 40 3.79 1.87 0.17
C ILE A 40 3.00 0.57 0.24
N GLY A 41 2.67 0.00 -0.90
CA GLY A 41 1.94 -1.26 -0.96
C GLY A 41 2.87 -2.41 -1.23
N ILE A 42 2.71 -3.52 -0.51
CA ILE A 42 3.48 -4.73 -0.75
C ILE A 42 2.54 -5.92 -0.94
N ASP A 43 2.84 -6.74 -1.96
CA ASP A 43 2.08 -7.94 -2.25
C ASP A 43 2.98 -8.90 -3.04
N SER A 44 2.94 -10.17 -2.70
CA SER A 44 3.73 -11.19 -3.38
C SER A 44 3.16 -11.59 -4.74
N ILE A 45 1.86 -11.39 -4.94
CA ILE A 45 1.11 -11.75 -6.16
C ILE A 45 1.35 -13.23 -6.53
N THR A 46 1.11 -14.11 -5.55
CA THR A 46 1.36 -15.55 -5.72
C THR A 46 0.10 -16.40 -5.84
N GLU A 47 -1.09 -15.83 -5.73
CA GLU A 47 -2.32 -16.58 -5.82
C GLU A 47 -2.64 -16.93 -7.27
N TYR A 48 -3.04 -18.19 -7.51
CA TYR A 48 -3.17 -18.72 -8.86
C TYR A 48 -4.33 -18.12 -9.65
N TYR A 49 -5.43 -17.76 -8.98
CA TYR A 49 -6.65 -17.38 -9.69
C TYR A 49 -6.97 -15.88 -9.64
N ASP A 50 -6.21 -15.11 -8.90
CA ASP A 50 -6.50 -13.69 -8.69
C ASP A 50 -5.42 -12.76 -9.26
N VAL A 51 -4.43 -13.32 -9.97
CA VAL A 51 -3.27 -12.55 -10.42
C VAL A 51 -3.68 -11.45 -11.39
N GLY A 52 -4.54 -11.77 -12.35
CA GLY A 52 -5.02 -10.76 -13.31
C GLY A 52 -5.74 -9.60 -12.64
N LEU A 53 -6.62 -9.92 -11.70
CA LEU A 53 -7.35 -8.90 -10.95
C LEU A 53 -6.41 -8.05 -10.09
N LYS A 54 -5.38 -8.66 -9.53
CA LYS A 54 -4.39 -7.92 -8.76
C LYS A 54 -3.65 -6.90 -9.63
N TYR A 55 -3.26 -7.27 -10.82
CA TYR A 55 -2.61 -6.33 -11.74
C TYR A 55 -3.55 -5.22 -12.19
N GLU A 56 -4.83 -5.52 -12.41
CA GLU A 56 -5.83 -4.50 -12.73
C GLU A 56 -5.97 -3.48 -11.61
N ARG A 57 -6.02 -3.95 -10.35
CA ARG A 57 -6.08 -3.07 -9.18
C ARG A 57 -4.86 -2.18 -9.07
N LEU A 58 -3.68 -2.74 -9.32
CA LEU A 58 -2.44 -1.96 -9.30
C LEU A 58 -2.42 -0.91 -10.40
N GLN A 59 -2.96 -1.22 -11.57
CA GLN A 59 -3.05 -0.26 -12.66
C GLN A 59 -3.93 0.93 -12.28
N GLU A 60 -5.06 0.68 -11.62
CA GLU A 60 -5.90 1.76 -11.09
C GLU A 60 -5.15 2.63 -10.09
N LEU A 61 -4.39 2.01 -9.20
CA LEU A 61 -3.64 2.73 -8.17
C LEU A 61 -2.49 3.54 -8.75
N SER A 62 -1.98 3.15 -9.92
CA SER A 62 -0.91 3.90 -10.58
C SER A 62 -1.31 5.32 -10.96
N ALA A 63 -2.61 5.61 -11.04
CA ALA A 63 -3.11 6.96 -11.31
C ALA A 63 -2.75 7.96 -10.21
N TYR A 64 -2.42 7.49 -9.01
CA TYR A 64 -2.03 8.37 -7.91
C TYR A 64 -0.56 8.81 -7.98
N GLY A 65 0.18 8.34 -8.99
CA GLY A 65 1.56 8.76 -9.22
C GLY A 65 2.50 8.42 -8.07
N ASP A 66 3.33 9.36 -7.68
CA ASP A 66 4.37 9.14 -6.66
C ASP A 66 3.82 8.90 -5.26
N ARG A 67 2.53 9.13 -5.04
CA ARG A 67 1.91 8.90 -3.75
C ARG A 67 1.67 7.42 -3.46
N PHE A 68 1.74 6.55 -4.48
CA PHE A 68 1.64 5.11 -4.32
C PHE A 68 2.87 4.44 -4.88
N VAL A 69 3.57 3.69 -4.03
CA VAL A 69 4.73 2.89 -4.43
C VAL A 69 4.38 1.42 -4.19
N PHE A 70 4.52 0.59 -5.21
CA PHE A 70 4.25 -0.83 -5.10
C PHE A 70 5.54 -1.64 -5.06
N ILE A 71 5.60 -2.58 -4.13
CA ILE A 71 6.72 -3.52 -4.00
C ILE A 71 6.17 -4.93 -4.15
N LYS A 72 6.63 -5.64 -5.19
CA LYS A 72 6.25 -7.03 -5.41
C LYS A 72 7.19 -7.93 -4.62
N ASP A 73 6.85 -8.21 -3.37
CA ASP A 73 7.63 -9.09 -2.52
C ASP A 73 6.78 -9.48 -1.30
N THR A 74 7.37 -10.14 -0.33
CA THR A 74 6.67 -10.60 0.85
C THR A 74 7.29 -10.04 2.13
N ILE A 75 6.42 -9.72 3.10
CA ILE A 75 6.88 -9.28 4.42
C ILE A 75 7.53 -10.42 5.23
N ALA A 76 7.41 -11.67 4.76
CA ALA A 76 8.08 -12.79 5.40
C ALA A 76 9.61 -12.70 5.28
N LYS A 77 10.13 -11.92 4.34
CA LYS A 77 11.56 -11.69 4.19
C LYS A 77 11.99 -10.49 5.02
N LYS A 78 12.82 -10.74 6.02
CA LYS A 78 13.28 -9.67 6.91
C LYS A 78 13.98 -8.55 6.16
N GLY A 79 14.81 -8.87 5.17
CA GLY A 79 15.53 -7.87 4.40
C GLY A 79 14.61 -6.91 3.66
N VAL A 80 13.47 -7.41 3.16
CA VAL A 80 12.49 -6.57 2.46
C VAL A 80 11.86 -5.57 3.43
N VAL A 81 11.44 -6.04 4.61
CA VAL A 81 10.85 -5.17 5.62
C VAL A 81 11.85 -4.12 6.08
N ASP A 82 13.08 -4.52 6.35
CA ASP A 82 14.13 -3.61 6.77
C ASP A 82 14.39 -2.52 5.72
N SER A 83 14.42 -2.91 4.43
CA SER A 83 14.61 -1.97 3.32
C SER A 83 13.46 -0.96 3.24
N ILE A 84 12.23 -1.42 3.42
CA ILE A 84 11.06 -0.53 3.37
C ILE A 84 11.15 0.52 4.48
N PHE A 85 11.48 0.10 5.69
CA PHE A 85 11.60 1.03 6.80
C PHE A 85 12.79 1.99 6.63
N THR A 86 13.88 1.51 6.06
CA THR A 86 15.05 2.35 5.79
C THR A 86 14.79 3.37 4.69
N ASP A 87 14.12 2.96 3.60
CA ASP A 87 13.96 3.80 2.41
C ASP A 87 12.75 4.73 2.51
N HIS A 88 11.68 4.30 3.18
CA HIS A 88 10.40 5.01 3.16
C HIS A 88 9.93 5.50 4.52
N HIS A 89 10.45 4.96 5.60
CA HIS A 89 10.11 5.35 6.98
C HIS A 89 8.61 5.36 7.26
N PRO A 90 7.87 4.25 7.01
CA PRO A 90 6.44 4.25 7.25
C PRO A 90 6.13 4.45 8.73
N GLN A 91 5.12 5.26 9.00
CA GLN A 91 4.67 5.58 10.36
C GLN A 91 3.48 4.73 10.77
N VAL A 92 2.76 4.16 9.81
CA VAL A 92 1.59 3.31 10.05
C VAL A 92 1.72 2.05 9.20
N VAL A 93 1.42 0.89 9.78
CA VAL A 93 1.42 -0.39 9.08
C VAL A 93 0.03 -1.03 9.21
N VAL A 94 -0.50 -1.47 8.09
CA VAL A 94 -1.82 -2.12 8.05
C VAL A 94 -1.73 -3.51 7.45
#